data_885de2ec470b8713fc877ce3b32d8b0c
#
_entry.id   885de2ec470b8713fc877ce3b32d8b0c
#
_cell.length_a   1.000
_cell.length_b   1.000
_cell.length_c   1.000
_cell.angle_alpha   90.00
_cell.angle_beta   90.00
_cell.angle_gamma   90.00
#
_symmetry.space_group_name_H-M   'P 1'
#
loop_
_entity.id
_entity.type
_entity.pdbx_description
1 polymer ?
#
loop_
_entity_poly.entity_id
_entity_poly.type
_entity_poly.pdbx_seq_one_letter_code
_entity_poly.pdbx_strand_id
1 'polypeptide(L)'
;PVVQPLHVLRKTLGELKLNKLAVGRDGRNRTLLSPFAAKTGRNQPSTNRFVFGPAKWIRGLIKPGEGMALAYCDWSSQEIAIAAALSQDNLLWDAYESGDPYIAFAIQAGIAPPGATKDTHKDIRNRCKSVVLGTNYGMTSYGVAQSAKIHELEAKLLLQKHRETYRTFWAWADNNKDRGLLGLKLETCFGWAIQVEAGEVKANTFLNWPMQAHGAEMMRIACILAVERGI
;
A
#
# COMPACT_ATOMS: atom_id res chain seq x y z
N PRO A 1 -1.30 21.37 -23.65
CA PRO A 1 -2.45 21.91 -22.90
C PRO A 1 -3.74 21.15 -23.19
N VAL A 2 -4.01 20.73 -24.45
CA VAL A 2 -5.28 20.10 -24.86
C VAL A 2 -5.33 18.60 -24.52
N VAL A 3 -4.23 17.89 -24.64
CA VAL A 3 -4.17 16.42 -24.49
C VAL A 3 -4.45 15.99 -23.05
N GLN A 4 -3.97 16.72 -22.06
CA GLN A 4 -4.13 16.33 -20.66
C GLN A 4 -5.59 16.40 -20.16
N PRO A 5 -6.38 17.44 -20.45
CA PRO A 5 -7.81 17.46 -20.16
C PRO A 5 -8.59 16.34 -20.86
N LEU A 6 -8.27 16.03 -22.11
CA LEU A 6 -8.90 14.92 -22.84
C LEU A 6 -8.56 13.56 -22.21
N HIS A 7 -7.33 13.37 -21.75
CA HIS A 7 -6.94 12.15 -21.04
C HIS A 7 -7.72 12.00 -19.72
N VAL A 8 -7.83 13.08 -18.93
CA VAL A 8 -8.60 13.09 -17.68
C VAL A 8 -10.07 12.79 -17.96
N LEU A 9 -10.68 13.46 -18.95
CA LEU A 9 -12.06 13.21 -19.34
C LEU A 9 -12.28 11.75 -19.76
N ARG A 10 -11.42 11.20 -20.62
CA ARG A 10 -11.51 9.79 -21.06
C ARG A 10 -11.38 8.83 -19.88
N LYS A 11 -10.50 9.10 -18.94
CA LYS A 11 -10.34 8.32 -17.71
C LYS A 11 -11.61 8.36 -16.87
N THR A 12 -12.16 9.55 -16.59
CA THR A 12 -13.39 9.73 -15.82
C THR A 12 -14.59 9.03 -16.47
N LEU A 13 -14.75 9.17 -17.79
CA LEU A 13 -15.78 8.44 -18.55
C LEU A 13 -15.58 6.91 -18.47
N GLY A 14 -14.32 6.44 -18.42
CA GLY A 14 -14.00 5.04 -18.19
C GLY A 14 -14.43 4.55 -16.81
N GLU A 15 -14.27 5.38 -15.79
CA GLU A 15 -14.68 5.10 -14.41
C GLU A 15 -16.21 5.00 -14.23
N LEU A 16 -16.98 5.70 -15.06
CA LEU A 16 -18.45 5.65 -15.07
C LEU A 16 -19.03 4.38 -15.71
N LYS A 17 -18.22 3.57 -16.35
CA LYS A 17 -18.67 2.33 -16.99
C LYS A 17 -18.92 1.23 -15.96
N LEU A 18 -20.10 1.28 -15.32
CA LEU A 18 -20.51 0.30 -14.29
C LEU A 18 -21.14 -0.98 -14.88
N ASN A 19 -21.34 -1.06 -16.20
CA ASN A 19 -21.94 -2.18 -16.90
C ASN A 19 -21.15 -3.50 -16.77
N LYS A 20 -19.91 -3.44 -16.31
CA LYS A 20 -19.07 -4.63 -16.06
C LYS A 20 -19.25 -5.19 -14.65
N LEU A 21 -19.91 -4.49 -13.74
CA LEU A 21 -20.19 -5.00 -12.41
C LEU A 21 -21.13 -6.21 -12.52
N ALA A 22 -20.73 -7.33 -11.91
CA ALA A 22 -21.56 -8.50 -11.83
C ALA A 22 -22.66 -8.30 -10.77
N VAL A 23 -23.78 -7.74 -11.17
CA VAL A 23 -24.95 -7.55 -10.32
C VAL A 23 -25.99 -8.62 -10.63
N GLY A 24 -26.38 -9.37 -9.60
CA GLY A 24 -27.40 -10.39 -9.68
C GLY A 24 -28.82 -9.77 -9.83
N ARG A 25 -29.82 -10.63 -10.07
CA ARG A 25 -31.23 -10.19 -10.14
C ARG A 25 -31.73 -9.58 -8.83
N ASP A 26 -31.10 -9.91 -7.73
CA ASP A 26 -31.34 -9.39 -6.38
C ASP A 26 -30.64 -8.05 -6.11
N GLY A 27 -30.02 -7.44 -7.12
CA GLY A 27 -29.31 -6.17 -6.99
C GLY A 27 -27.93 -6.27 -6.30
N ARG A 28 -27.46 -7.48 -5.94
CA ARG A 28 -26.18 -7.67 -5.23
C ARG A 28 -25.02 -7.89 -6.18
N ASN A 29 -23.91 -7.22 -5.92
CA ASN A 29 -22.65 -7.52 -6.60
C ASN A 29 -22.03 -8.80 -6.02
N ARG A 30 -21.63 -9.69 -6.91
CA ARG A 30 -20.89 -10.92 -6.56
C ARG A 30 -19.65 -11.02 -7.42
N THR A 31 -18.51 -11.02 -6.77
CA THR A 31 -17.22 -11.15 -7.42
C THR A 31 -16.45 -12.30 -6.79
N LEU A 32 -15.89 -13.16 -7.62
CA LEU A 32 -14.96 -14.18 -7.16
C LEU A 32 -13.67 -13.49 -6.67
N LEU A 33 -13.31 -13.75 -5.45
CA LEU A 33 -12.02 -13.41 -4.88
C LEU A 33 -11.18 -14.69 -4.88
N SER A 34 -10.18 -14.76 -5.75
CA SER A 34 -9.26 -15.89 -5.77
C SER A 34 -8.28 -15.79 -4.59
N PRO A 35 -8.41 -16.65 -3.57
CA PRO A 35 -7.50 -16.64 -2.44
C PRO A 35 -6.13 -17.13 -2.90
N PHE A 36 -5.08 -16.55 -2.34
CA PHE A 36 -3.68 -16.91 -2.63
C PHE A 36 -3.23 -16.78 -4.10
N ALA A 37 -4.01 -16.13 -4.96
CA ALA A 37 -3.65 -15.96 -6.37
C ALA A 37 -2.45 -15.02 -6.59
N ALA A 38 -2.21 -14.10 -5.66
CA ALA A 38 -1.01 -13.27 -5.66
C ALA A 38 0.14 -13.95 -4.90
N LYS A 39 1.40 -13.74 -5.34
CA LYS A 39 2.60 -14.24 -4.64
C LYS A 39 2.67 -13.79 -3.17
N THR A 40 2.05 -12.67 -2.83
CA THR A 40 1.91 -12.13 -1.47
C THR A 40 0.75 -12.77 -0.68
N GLY A 41 0.08 -13.77 -1.23
CA GLY A 41 -1.08 -14.38 -0.57
C GLY A 41 -2.35 -13.52 -0.55
N ARG A 42 -2.36 -12.32 -1.13
CA ARG A 42 -3.56 -11.45 -1.16
C ARG A 42 -4.67 -12.08 -2.01
N ASN A 43 -5.91 -11.85 -1.61
CA ASN A 43 -7.05 -12.19 -2.42
C ASN A 43 -7.06 -11.32 -3.67
N GLN A 44 -7.20 -11.95 -4.83
CA GLN A 44 -7.24 -11.24 -6.10
C GLN A 44 -8.66 -11.27 -6.66
N PRO A 45 -9.33 -10.11 -6.75
CA PRO A 45 -10.65 -10.03 -7.37
C PRO A 45 -10.54 -10.18 -8.88
N SER A 46 -11.58 -10.69 -9.51
CA SER A 46 -11.73 -10.59 -10.96
C SER A 46 -11.93 -9.11 -11.33
N THR A 47 -10.95 -8.54 -12.01
CA THR A 47 -10.68 -7.11 -12.14
C THR A 47 -11.83 -6.22 -12.58
N ASN A 48 -12.74 -6.73 -13.42
CA ASN A 48 -13.80 -5.90 -14.02
C ASN A 48 -15.14 -5.99 -13.31
N ARG A 49 -15.25 -6.81 -12.27
CA ARG A 49 -16.53 -7.14 -11.61
C ARG A 49 -16.54 -6.79 -10.12
N PHE A 50 -15.42 -6.33 -9.63
CA PHE A 50 -15.25 -6.03 -8.20
C PHE A 50 -15.81 -4.65 -7.87
N VAL A 51 -16.73 -4.60 -6.91
CA VAL A 51 -17.45 -3.37 -6.52
C VAL A 51 -16.53 -2.25 -6.04
N PHE A 52 -15.36 -2.56 -5.50
CA PHE A 52 -14.35 -1.58 -5.09
C PHE A 52 -13.33 -1.24 -6.20
N GLY A 53 -13.46 -1.85 -7.40
CA GLY A 53 -12.63 -1.51 -8.56
C GLY A 53 -12.90 -0.12 -9.15
N PRO A 54 -14.14 0.38 -9.21
CA PRO A 54 -14.45 1.74 -9.62
C PRO A 54 -13.89 2.81 -8.69
N ALA A 55 -13.89 4.05 -9.16
CA ALA A 55 -13.41 5.19 -8.40
C ALA A 55 -14.12 5.35 -7.05
N LYS A 56 -13.40 5.82 -6.04
CA LYS A 56 -13.89 5.91 -4.65
C LYS A 56 -15.22 6.68 -4.52
N TRP A 57 -15.42 7.73 -5.32
CA TRP A 57 -16.65 8.54 -5.29
C TRP A 57 -17.91 7.78 -5.72
N ILE A 58 -17.78 6.68 -6.49
CA ILE A 58 -18.90 5.81 -6.90
C ILE A 58 -19.35 4.89 -5.76
N ARG A 59 -18.53 4.67 -4.75
CA ARG A 59 -18.84 3.77 -3.62
C ARG A 59 -20.09 4.18 -2.84
N GLY A 60 -20.51 5.45 -2.94
CA GLY A 60 -21.79 5.91 -2.39
C GLY A 60 -23.04 5.25 -3.00
N LEU A 61 -22.90 4.56 -4.15
CA LEU A 61 -23.98 3.76 -4.74
C LEU A 61 -24.17 2.40 -4.07
N ILE A 62 -23.21 1.96 -3.26
CA ILE A 62 -23.30 0.71 -2.48
C ILE A 62 -24.21 0.99 -1.29
N LYS A 63 -25.35 0.29 -1.23
CA LYS A 63 -26.33 0.45 -0.15
C LYS A 63 -26.45 -0.85 0.64
N PRO A 64 -26.66 -0.77 1.97
CA PRO A 64 -26.99 -1.94 2.77
C PRO A 64 -28.42 -2.42 2.43
N GLY A 65 -28.74 -3.65 2.78
CA GLY A 65 -30.12 -4.14 2.81
C GLY A 65 -30.93 -3.43 3.87
N GLU A 66 -32.27 -3.60 3.81
CA GLU A 66 -33.18 -3.04 4.82
C GLU A 66 -32.83 -3.59 6.21
N GLY A 67 -32.80 -2.72 7.22
CA GLY A 67 -32.40 -3.08 8.59
C GLY A 67 -30.91 -3.36 8.80
N MET A 68 -30.08 -3.17 7.77
CA MET A 68 -28.63 -3.41 7.82
C MET A 68 -27.85 -2.11 7.70
N ALA A 69 -26.60 -2.12 8.15
CA ALA A 69 -25.64 -1.05 7.95
C ALA A 69 -24.38 -1.56 7.23
N LEU A 70 -23.65 -0.67 6.59
CA LEU A 70 -22.34 -0.95 6.02
C LEU A 70 -21.27 -0.26 6.86
N ALA A 71 -20.29 -1.03 7.32
CA ALA A 71 -19.06 -0.50 7.91
C ALA A 71 -17.90 -0.73 6.95
N TYR A 72 -17.12 0.31 6.70
CA TYR A 72 -15.86 0.22 5.96
C TYR A 72 -14.71 0.33 6.96
N CYS A 73 -14.04 -0.79 7.21
CA CYS A 73 -12.88 -0.86 8.09
C CYS A 73 -11.61 -0.96 7.26
N ASP A 74 -10.64 -0.11 7.54
CA ASP A 74 -9.34 -0.09 6.87
C ASP A 74 -8.22 0.06 7.90
N TRP A 75 -7.12 -0.65 7.70
CA TRP A 75 -5.95 -0.54 8.54
C TRP A 75 -5.19 0.75 8.25
N SER A 76 -5.03 1.60 9.25
CA SER A 76 -4.24 2.82 9.08
C SER A 76 -2.78 2.49 8.85
N SER A 77 -2.23 2.90 7.70
CA SER A 77 -0.81 2.77 7.36
C SER A 77 -0.23 1.37 7.61
N GLN A 78 -1.01 0.31 7.35
CA GLN A 78 -0.69 -1.09 7.68
C GLN A 78 0.72 -1.52 7.26
N GLU A 79 1.14 -1.20 6.02
CA GLU A 79 2.45 -1.63 5.52
C GLU A 79 3.60 -0.98 6.31
N ILE A 80 3.41 0.25 6.81
CA ILE A 80 4.42 0.94 7.62
C ILE A 80 4.52 0.30 9.01
N ALA A 81 3.39 -0.02 9.63
CA ALA A 81 3.36 -0.73 10.91
C ALA A 81 4.07 -2.08 10.82
N ILE A 82 3.75 -2.86 9.78
CA ILE A 82 4.38 -4.17 9.55
C ILE A 82 5.88 -4.02 9.29
N ALA A 83 6.28 -3.04 8.48
CA ALA A 83 7.69 -2.75 8.21
C ALA A 83 8.45 -2.41 9.50
N ALA A 84 7.90 -1.54 10.34
CA ALA A 84 8.48 -1.17 11.63
C ALA A 84 8.61 -2.37 12.58
N ALA A 85 7.56 -3.16 12.71
CA ALA A 85 7.53 -4.34 13.58
C ALA A 85 8.53 -5.42 13.13
N LEU A 86 8.57 -5.74 11.83
CA LEU A 86 9.48 -6.78 11.30
C LEU A 86 10.94 -6.36 11.28
N SER A 87 11.22 -5.09 11.00
CA SER A 87 12.57 -4.55 11.01
C SER A 87 13.07 -4.18 12.40
N GLN A 88 12.17 -4.02 13.38
CA GLN A 88 12.46 -3.49 14.71
C GLN A 88 13.09 -2.08 14.66
N ASP A 89 12.70 -1.28 13.68
CA ASP A 89 13.14 0.11 13.54
C ASP A 89 12.29 1.02 14.43
N ASN A 90 12.85 1.48 15.54
CA ASN A 90 12.14 2.30 16.52
C ASN A 90 11.70 3.65 15.94
N LEU A 91 12.52 4.29 15.09
CA LEU A 91 12.14 5.57 14.48
C LEU A 91 10.96 5.40 13.51
N LEU A 92 10.92 4.28 12.79
CA LEU A 92 9.80 3.98 11.91
C LEU A 92 8.53 3.63 12.72
N TRP A 93 8.71 2.96 13.87
CA TRP A 93 7.61 2.69 14.81
C TRP A 93 7.05 3.99 15.40
N ASP A 94 7.91 4.89 15.89
CA ASP A 94 7.51 6.21 16.39
C ASP A 94 6.77 7.03 15.32
N ALA A 95 7.23 6.95 14.07
CA ALA A 95 6.56 7.59 12.95
C ALA A 95 5.14 7.02 12.73
N TYR A 96 4.96 5.71 12.85
CA TYR A 96 3.65 5.07 12.76
C TYR A 96 2.74 5.51 13.93
N GLU A 97 3.22 5.46 15.17
CA GLU A 97 2.44 5.82 16.37
C GLU A 97 2.04 7.30 16.40
N SER A 98 2.78 8.18 15.72
CA SER A 98 2.41 9.60 15.59
C SER A 98 1.06 9.83 14.89
N GLY A 99 0.51 8.81 14.22
CA GLY A 99 -0.73 8.87 13.45
C GLY A 99 -0.57 9.45 12.03
N ASP A 100 0.53 10.11 11.73
CA ASP A 100 0.89 10.58 10.36
C ASP A 100 2.37 10.30 10.05
N PRO A 101 2.70 9.08 9.64
CA PRO A 101 4.09 8.68 9.41
C PRO A 101 4.80 9.48 8.32
N TYR A 102 4.07 10.17 7.47
CA TYR A 102 4.65 10.98 6.39
C TYR A 102 5.19 12.31 6.91
N ILE A 103 4.46 12.97 7.81
CA ILE A 103 4.95 14.19 8.44
C ILE A 103 5.99 13.86 9.51
N ALA A 104 5.84 12.73 10.23
CA ALA A 104 6.83 12.26 11.18
C ALA A 104 8.18 12.01 10.49
N PHE A 105 8.19 11.34 9.34
CA PHE A 105 9.41 11.20 8.52
C PHE A 105 10.01 12.56 8.14
N ALA A 106 9.19 13.52 7.74
CA ALA A 106 9.68 14.85 7.37
C ALA A 106 10.38 15.54 8.55
N ILE A 107 9.86 15.40 9.76
CA ILE A 107 10.45 15.96 11.00
C ILE A 107 11.73 15.21 11.37
N GLN A 108 11.69 13.88 11.42
CA GLN A 108 12.83 13.03 11.79
C GLN A 108 14.01 13.19 10.82
N ALA A 109 13.73 13.39 9.53
CA ALA A 109 14.72 13.62 8.48
C ALA A 109 15.22 15.08 8.38
N GLY A 110 14.74 15.98 9.25
CA GLY A 110 15.08 17.39 9.22
C GLY A 110 14.60 18.15 7.97
N ILE A 111 13.51 17.68 7.35
CA ILE A 111 12.89 18.29 6.17
C ILE A 111 11.81 19.30 6.61
N ALA A 112 11.16 19.03 7.75
CA ALA A 112 10.19 19.89 8.37
C ALA A 112 10.60 20.22 9.82
N PRO A 113 10.20 21.38 10.36
CA PRO A 113 10.49 21.72 11.75
C PRO A 113 9.69 20.86 12.73
N PRO A 114 10.16 20.71 13.99
CA PRO A 114 9.36 20.14 15.06
C PRO A 114 8.00 20.87 15.18
N GLY A 115 6.92 20.11 15.36
CA GLY A 115 5.56 20.65 15.42
C GLY A 115 4.89 20.87 14.06
N ALA A 116 5.54 20.55 12.95
CA ALA A 116 4.89 20.52 11.65
C ALA A 116 3.71 19.53 11.65
N THR A 117 2.62 19.91 10.99
CA THR A 117 1.41 19.08 10.86
C THR A 117 1.00 18.92 9.39
N LYS A 118 0.09 18.01 9.12
CA LYS A 118 -0.50 17.84 7.78
C LYS A 118 -1.19 19.12 7.27
N ASP A 119 -1.66 19.97 8.15
CA ASP A 119 -2.39 21.18 7.78
C ASP A 119 -1.43 22.34 7.52
N THR A 120 -0.36 22.48 8.32
CA THR A 120 0.64 23.54 8.18
C THR A 120 1.68 23.26 7.10
N HIS A 121 2.00 21.98 6.83
CA HIS A 121 3.07 21.55 5.90
C HIS A 121 2.59 20.51 4.88
N LYS A 122 1.41 20.74 4.30
CA LYS A 122 0.73 19.79 3.39
C LYS A 122 1.59 19.38 2.20
N ASP A 123 2.32 20.30 1.59
CA ASP A 123 3.15 20.01 0.41
C ASP A 123 4.35 19.13 0.77
N ILE A 124 5.03 19.41 1.85
CA ILE A 124 6.14 18.59 2.36
C ILE A 124 5.63 17.19 2.68
N ARG A 125 4.51 17.09 3.42
CA ARG A 125 3.88 15.83 3.73
C ARG A 125 3.54 15.01 2.47
N ASN A 126 2.99 15.64 1.44
CA ASN A 126 2.62 14.94 0.22
C ASN A 126 3.83 14.40 -0.55
N ARG A 127 4.94 15.15 -0.59
CA ARG A 127 6.22 14.69 -1.15
C ARG A 127 6.77 13.51 -0.34
N CYS A 128 6.81 13.63 0.99
CA CYS A 128 7.24 12.56 1.88
C CYS A 128 6.35 11.31 1.78
N LYS A 129 5.04 11.48 1.60
CA LYS A 129 4.12 10.36 1.33
C LYS A 129 4.51 9.58 0.08
N SER A 130 4.85 10.26 -1.01
CA SER A 130 5.30 9.58 -2.24
C SER A 130 6.61 8.83 -2.03
N VAL A 131 7.52 9.37 -1.22
CA VAL A 131 8.79 8.72 -0.86
C VAL A 131 8.52 7.47 -0.01
N VAL A 132 7.85 7.61 1.12
CA VAL A 132 7.60 6.52 2.09
C VAL A 132 6.81 5.38 1.44
N LEU A 133 5.79 5.68 0.64
CA LEU A 133 5.08 4.65 -0.11
C LEU A 133 5.94 4.05 -1.23
N GLY A 134 6.70 4.90 -1.94
CA GLY A 134 7.56 4.45 -3.03
C GLY A 134 8.68 3.53 -2.57
N THR A 135 9.26 3.77 -1.40
CA THR A 135 10.35 2.93 -0.85
C THR A 135 9.89 1.50 -0.59
N ASN A 136 8.68 1.30 -0.05
CA ASN A 136 8.12 -0.02 0.18
C ASN A 136 7.98 -0.84 -1.10
N TYR A 137 7.83 -0.18 -2.26
CA TYR A 137 7.73 -0.81 -3.57
C TYR A 137 9.04 -0.79 -4.37
N GLY A 138 10.14 -0.37 -3.77
CA GLY A 138 11.43 -0.24 -4.45
C GLY A 138 11.41 0.72 -5.63
N MET A 139 10.63 1.80 -5.51
CA MET A 139 10.49 2.81 -6.55
C MET A 139 11.81 3.57 -6.74
N THR A 140 12.19 3.80 -7.99
CA THR A 140 13.39 4.60 -8.34
C THR A 140 13.16 6.09 -8.08
N SER A 141 14.26 6.87 -8.05
CA SER A 141 14.18 8.34 -7.96
C SER A 141 13.29 8.94 -9.05
N TYR A 142 13.37 8.43 -10.27
CA TYR A 142 12.48 8.82 -11.36
C TYR A 142 11.00 8.55 -11.04
N GLY A 143 10.68 7.36 -10.55
CA GLY A 143 9.30 7.00 -10.16
C GLY A 143 8.75 7.89 -9.05
N VAL A 144 9.56 8.15 -8.02
CA VAL A 144 9.20 9.06 -6.93
C VAL A 144 9.01 10.49 -7.44
N ALA A 145 9.90 10.98 -8.30
CA ALA A 145 9.80 12.31 -8.91
C ALA A 145 8.49 12.50 -9.67
N GLN A 146 8.11 11.53 -10.48
CA GLN A 146 6.83 11.55 -11.22
C GLN A 146 5.62 11.51 -10.28
N SER A 147 5.66 10.66 -9.25
CA SER A 147 4.57 10.53 -8.26
C SER A 147 4.39 11.78 -7.41
N ALA A 148 5.50 12.36 -6.94
CA ALA A 148 5.50 13.56 -6.09
C ALA A 148 5.44 14.87 -6.89
N LYS A 149 5.59 14.82 -8.22
CA LYS A 149 5.68 15.98 -9.12
C LYS A 149 6.80 16.94 -8.72
N ILE A 150 7.99 16.39 -8.44
CA ILE A 150 9.20 17.11 -8.07
C ILE A 150 10.34 16.80 -9.04
N HIS A 151 11.43 17.53 -8.95
CA HIS A 151 12.63 17.23 -9.74
C HIS A 151 13.29 15.93 -9.27
N GLU A 152 13.88 15.17 -10.19
CA GLU A 152 14.50 13.87 -9.87
C GLU A 152 15.62 13.96 -8.83
N LEU A 153 16.41 15.05 -8.87
CA LEU A 153 17.45 15.27 -7.88
C LEU A 153 16.87 15.41 -6.46
N GLU A 154 15.76 16.13 -6.33
CA GLU A 154 15.05 16.26 -5.04
C GLU A 154 14.53 14.89 -4.57
N ALA A 155 13.94 14.10 -5.48
CA ALA A 155 13.48 12.75 -5.16
C ALA A 155 14.64 11.85 -4.69
N LYS A 156 15.81 11.96 -5.33
CA LYS A 156 17.03 11.24 -4.93
C LYS A 156 17.49 11.62 -3.51
N LEU A 157 17.49 12.91 -3.20
CA LEU A 157 17.84 13.41 -1.87
C LEU A 157 16.84 12.94 -0.80
N LEU A 158 15.55 12.94 -1.11
CA LEU A 158 14.51 12.46 -0.18
C LEU A 158 14.63 10.95 0.07
N LEU A 159 14.92 10.15 -0.96
CA LEU A 159 15.19 8.71 -0.81
C LEU A 159 16.43 8.45 0.02
N GLN A 160 17.50 9.23 -0.18
CA GLN A 160 18.71 9.15 0.63
C GLN A 160 18.41 9.47 2.11
N LYS A 161 17.69 10.55 2.39
CA LYS A 161 17.25 10.91 3.74
C LYS A 161 16.40 9.82 4.39
N HIS A 162 15.49 9.20 3.65
CA HIS A 162 14.71 8.07 4.16
C HIS A 162 15.61 6.90 4.55
N ARG A 163 16.63 6.60 3.75
CA ARG A 163 17.58 5.54 4.03
C ARG A 163 18.46 5.86 5.24
N GLU A 164 18.86 7.11 5.40
CA GLU A 164 19.65 7.59 6.54
C GLU A 164 18.85 7.63 7.85
N THR A 165 17.56 7.96 7.77
CA THR A 165 16.65 8.03 8.92
C THR A 165 16.29 6.63 9.42
N TYR A 166 15.87 5.74 8.53
CA TYR A 166 15.40 4.38 8.90
C TYR A 166 16.42 3.31 8.55
N ARG A 167 17.60 3.40 9.14
CA ARG A 167 18.74 2.51 8.82
C ARG A 167 18.45 1.05 9.14
N THR A 168 17.78 0.79 10.25
CA THR A 168 17.43 -0.57 10.69
C THR A 168 16.45 -1.22 9.73
N PHE A 169 15.42 -0.47 9.32
CA PHE A 169 14.49 -0.92 8.28
C PHE A 169 15.22 -1.25 6.98
N TRP A 170 16.11 -0.39 6.52
CA TRP A 170 16.81 -0.62 5.25
C TRP A 170 17.79 -1.80 5.32
N ALA A 171 18.48 -2.00 6.43
CA ALA A 171 19.32 -3.17 6.64
C ALA A 171 18.52 -4.47 6.56
N TRP A 172 17.35 -4.49 7.21
CA TRP A 172 16.40 -5.60 7.14
C TRP A 172 15.84 -5.80 5.72
N ALA A 173 15.45 -4.73 5.04
CA ALA A 173 14.88 -4.77 3.70
C ALA A 173 15.90 -5.26 2.65
N ASP A 174 17.13 -4.77 2.71
CA ASP A 174 18.23 -5.21 1.84
C ASP A 174 18.58 -6.68 2.09
N ASN A 175 18.62 -7.14 3.35
CA ASN A 175 18.82 -8.55 3.67
C ASN A 175 17.72 -9.45 3.08
N ASN A 176 16.44 -9.06 3.16
CA ASN A 176 15.36 -9.83 2.54
C ASN A 176 15.49 -9.88 1.01
N LYS A 177 15.88 -8.77 0.40
CA LYS A 177 16.14 -8.70 -1.03
C LYS A 177 17.27 -9.66 -1.43
N ASP A 178 18.38 -9.62 -0.72
CA ASP A 178 19.55 -10.44 -1.01
C ASP A 178 19.26 -11.94 -0.80
N ARG A 179 18.56 -12.29 0.29
CA ARG A 179 18.07 -13.66 0.52
C ARG A 179 17.20 -14.17 -0.63
N GLY A 180 16.22 -13.35 -1.06
CA GLY A 180 15.34 -13.72 -2.16
C GLY A 180 16.07 -13.87 -3.50
N LEU A 181 17.06 -13.01 -3.79
CA LEU A 181 17.89 -13.10 -4.99
C LEU A 181 18.78 -14.35 -5.00
N LEU A 182 19.19 -14.83 -3.82
CA LEU A 182 19.93 -16.08 -3.64
C LEU A 182 19.02 -17.33 -3.69
N GLY A 183 17.73 -17.18 -3.96
CA GLY A 183 16.79 -18.31 -3.98
C GLY A 183 16.42 -18.84 -2.60
N LEU A 184 16.76 -18.13 -1.53
CA LEU A 184 16.39 -18.53 -0.17
C LEU A 184 14.91 -18.21 0.11
N LYS A 185 14.27 -19.10 0.85
CA LYS A 185 12.87 -18.95 1.26
C LYS A 185 12.70 -17.71 2.15
N LEU A 186 11.71 -16.90 1.83
CA LEU A 186 11.15 -15.89 2.74
C LEU A 186 9.80 -16.40 3.24
N GLU A 187 9.52 -16.18 4.52
CA GLU A 187 8.34 -16.72 5.18
C GLU A 187 7.72 -15.69 6.12
N THR A 188 6.40 -15.70 6.21
CA THR A 188 5.65 -14.90 7.19
C THR A 188 5.58 -15.60 8.54
N CYS A 189 5.15 -14.87 9.58
CA CYS A 189 4.94 -15.43 10.92
C CYS A 189 3.93 -16.59 10.95
N PHE A 190 3.02 -16.68 9.99
CA PHE A 190 1.98 -17.72 9.90
C PHE A 190 2.29 -18.78 8.83
N GLY A 191 3.49 -18.77 8.26
CA GLY A 191 3.97 -19.82 7.37
C GLY A 191 3.70 -19.63 5.88
N TRP A 192 3.11 -18.52 5.45
CA TRP A 192 3.05 -18.22 4.02
C TRP A 192 4.45 -17.92 3.50
N ALA A 193 4.84 -18.57 2.42
CA ALA A 193 6.21 -18.50 1.95
C ALA A 193 6.32 -18.14 0.48
N ILE A 194 7.43 -17.50 0.12
CA ILE A 194 7.89 -17.36 -1.25
C ILE A 194 9.30 -17.93 -1.37
N GLN A 195 9.49 -18.78 -2.35
CA GLN A 195 10.78 -19.25 -2.80
C GLN A 195 10.74 -19.33 -4.31
N VAL A 196 11.70 -18.74 -4.97
CA VAL A 196 11.77 -18.66 -6.43
C VAL A 196 13.19 -18.94 -6.88
N GLU A 197 13.36 -19.46 -8.09
CA GLU A 197 14.67 -19.62 -8.68
C GLU A 197 15.35 -18.28 -8.94
N ALA A 198 16.66 -18.24 -8.86
CA ALA A 198 17.43 -17.03 -9.10
C ALA A 198 17.13 -16.48 -10.51
N GLY A 199 16.77 -15.18 -10.56
CA GLY A 199 16.44 -14.50 -11.83
C GLY A 199 14.97 -14.52 -12.27
N GLU A 200 14.11 -15.32 -11.64
CA GLU A 200 12.68 -15.40 -12.02
C GLU A 200 11.84 -14.20 -11.61
N VAL A 201 12.26 -13.47 -10.58
CA VAL A 201 11.54 -12.30 -10.09
C VAL A 201 12.44 -11.09 -9.92
N LYS A 202 11.82 -9.91 -10.03
CA LYS A 202 12.52 -8.66 -9.81
C LYS A 202 12.88 -8.49 -8.33
N ALA A 203 14.07 -7.98 -8.03
CA ALA A 203 14.57 -7.73 -6.67
C ALA A 203 13.56 -6.96 -5.78
N ASN A 204 12.82 -6.00 -6.38
CA ASN A 204 11.80 -5.22 -5.67
C ASN A 204 10.64 -6.08 -5.13
N THR A 205 10.41 -7.27 -5.69
CA THR A 205 9.42 -8.22 -5.16
C THR A 205 9.76 -8.61 -3.73
N PHE A 206 11.03 -8.87 -3.45
CA PHE A 206 11.48 -9.29 -2.12
C PHE A 206 11.51 -8.15 -1.09
N LEU A 207 11.61 -6.89 -1.54
CA LEU A 207 11.46 -5.73 -0.65
C LEU A 207 10.02 -5.58 -0.15
N ASN A 208 9.06 -5.74 -1.04
CA ASN A 208 7.65 -5.50 -0.77
C ASN A 208 6.93 -6.73 -0.19
N TRP A 209 7.36 -7.93 -0.58
CA TRP A 209 6.67 -9.17 -0.26
C TRP A 209 6.43 -9.38 1.25
N PRO A 210 7.41 -9.16 2.15
CA PRO A 210 7.19 -9.41 3.57
C PRO A 210 6.04 -8.58 4.15
N MET A 211 5.98 -7.29 3.82
CA MET A 211 4.94 -6.39 4.32
C MET A 211 3.56 -6.75 3.77
N GLN A 212 3.46 -7.02 2.46
CA GLN A 212 2.19 -7.36 1.83
C GLN A 212 1.68 -8.74 2.24
N ALA A 213 2.57 -9.72 2.42
CA ALA A 213 2.19 -11.07 2.80
C ALA A 213 1.66 -11.11 4.24
N HIS A 214 2.35 -10.49 5.20
CA HIS A 214 1.84 -10.35 6.56
C HIS A 214 0.51 -9.57 6.59
N GLY A 215 0.39 -8.49 5.81
CA GLY A 215 -0.86 -7.74 5.70
C GLY A 215 -2.03 -8.58 5.15
N ALA A 216 -1.76 -9.50 4.23
CA ALA A 216 -2.76 -10.43 3.72
C ALA A 216 -3.22 -11.43 4.79
N GLU A 217 -2.30 -11.95 5.59
CA GLU A 217 -2.61 -12.85 6.71
C GLU A 217 -3.39 -12.13 7.82
N MET A 218 -2.96 -10.93 8.21
CA MET A 218 -3.70 -10.11 9.18
C MET A 218 -5.15 -9.87 8.73
N MET A 219 -5.37 -9.58 7.45
CA MET A 219 -6.71 -9.38 6.92
C MET A 219 -7.54 -10.67 7.00
N ARG A 220 -6.97 -11.84 6.71
CA ARG A 220 -7.68 -13.12 6.85
C ARG A 220 -8.08 -13.41 8.28
N ILE A 221 -7.15 -13.20 9.21
CA ILE A 221 -7.42 -13.38 10.65
C ILE A 221 -8.54 -12.44 11.09
N ALA A 222 -8.49 -11.16 10.67
CA ALA A 222 -9.55 -10.21 10.98
C ALA A 222 -10.92 -10.65 10.44
N CYS A 223 -10.97 -11.15 9.22
CA CYS A 223 -12.21 -11.68 8.65
C CYS A 223 -12.74 -12.92 9.39
N ILE A 224 -11.86 -13.85 9.79
CA ILE A 224 -12.24 -15.02 10.58
C ILE A 224 -12.83 -14.57 11.92
N LEU A 225 -12.13 -13.70 12.63
CA LEU A 225 -12.57 -13.19 13.92
C LEU A 225 -13.89 -12.38 13.84
N ALA A 226 -14.11 -11.66 12.73
CA ALA A 226 -15.37 -10.95 12.50
C ALA A 226 -16.52 -11.93 12.32
N VAL A 227 -16.35 -12.95 11.48
CA VAL A 227 -17.36 -13.99 11.25
C VAL A 227 -17.69 -14.75 12.54
N GLU A 228 -16.69 -15.09 13.35
CA GLU A 228 -16.89 -15.75 14.66
C GLU A 228 -17.69 -14.88 15.64
N ARG A 229 -17.65 -13.56 15.48
CA ARG A 229 -18.44 -12.59 16.26
C ARG A 229 -19.79 -12.23 15.64
N GLY A 230 -20.17 -12.84 14.54
CA GLY A 230 -21.43 -12.58 13.85
C GLY A 230 -21.47 -11.28 13.06
N ILE A 231 -20.30 -10.76 12.64
CA ILE A 231 -20.15 -9.55 11.83
C ILE A 231 -20.02 -9.90 10.34
#